data_30508feb49c061bc2f9cd31a737f6671
#
_entry.id   30508feb49c061bc2f9cd31a737f6671
#
_cell.length_a   1.000
_cell.length_b   1.000
_cell.length_c   1.000
_cell.angle_alpha   90.00
_cell.angle_beta   90.00
_cell.angle_gamma   90.00
#
_symmetry.space_group_name_H-M   'P 1'
#
loop_
_entity.id
_entity.type
_entity.pdbx_description
1 polymer ?
#
loop_
_entity_poly.entity_id
_entity_poly.type
_entity_poly.pdbx_seq_one_letter_code
_entity_poly.pdbx_strand_id
1 'polypeptide(L)'
;EMSASLVGSEMCIRDRGKDDMIIDIKVPDVTGLNKSQMHDKFKSYLYDYLSEKTGKTLPWGYLTGVRPSKIAYVMLEDGESEDTIKKHFMGKHKASEEKAELALKVAKKEMDILNRIDYKNGYSLYIGIPFCPSICLYCSFSSYALGAYKDYVDSYLDALIKEMEFVSESMKGRRLDTVYFGGGTPTTLSAAQLDRLITELKRLFDIDGCHEFTVEAGRPDSITLDKLQVLKKHNVGRISINPQTMNQKTLDLIGRKHTVEQIKNVYNMAREEGFENINMDIILGLVGEDVDEVRHTLSEIQAMNPESLTVHSLAIKRAAALNIWRDKYKQLSTKNTDEIIRMTEETAKNLDMQPYYMYRQKNMAGNFENVGYAREGKECIYNLSLIHIS
;
A
#
# COMPACT_ATOMS: atom_id res chain seq x y z
N GLU A 1 -17.69 -17.22 -7.24
CA GLU A 1 -17.41 -17.77 -5.90
C GLU A 1 -17.30 -19.28 -6.01
N MET A 2 -16.16 -19.83 -5.70
CA MET A 2 -16.02 -21.29 -5.53
C MET A 2 -16.38 -21.66 -4.09
N SER A 3 -17.32 -22.57 -3.93
CA SER A 3 -17.59 -23.20 -2.64
C SER A 3 -17.14 -24.66 -2.69
N ALA A 4 -16.45 -25.11 -1.65
CA ALA A 4 -16.03 -26.50 -1.51
C ALA A 4 -16.76 -27.13 -0.32
N SER A 5 -17.33 -28.31 -0.51
CA SER A 5 -17.90 -29.12 0.57
C SER A 5 -17.29 -30.52 0.55
N LEU A 6 -17.02 -31.05 1.73
CA LEU A 6 -16.57 -32.45 1.91
C LEU A 6 -17.78 -33.36 2.08
N VAL A 7 -17.92 -34.33 1.20
CA VAL A 7 -18.91 -35.40 1.32
C VAL A 7 -18.17 -36.73 1.21
N GLY A 8 -17.91 -37.36 2.35
CA GLY A 8 -17.12 -38.60 2.42
C GLY A 8 -15.63 -38.39 2.15
N SER A 9 -15.00 -39.31 1.41
CA SER A 9 -13.58 -39.23 1.01
C SER A 9 -13.37 -38.44 -0.29
N GLU A 10 -14.42 -37.85 -0.86
CA GLU A 10 -14.40 -37.14 -2.13
C GLU A 10 -14.83 -35.69 -1.90
N MET A 11 -14.17 -34.74 -2.59
CA MET A 11 -14.49 -33.34 -2.52
C MET A 11 -15.03 -32.85 -3.84
N CYS A 12 -16.22 -32.24 -3.80
CA CYS A 12 -16.81 -31.57 -4.95
C CYS A 12 -16.57 -30.06 -4.87
N ILE A 13 -16.02 -29.46 -5.91
CA ILE A 13 -15.93 -28.01 -6.08
C ILE A 13 -17.08 -27.58 -7.00
N ARG A 14 -17.95 -26.72 -6.46
CA ARG A 14 -19.02 -26.09 -7.24
C ARG A 14 -18.59 -24.71 -7.70
N ASP A 15 -18.41 -24.51 -8.98
CA ASP A 15 -18.30 -23.18 -9.58
C ASP A 15 -19.69 -22.69 -10.00
N ARG A 16 -20.06 -21.47 -9.62
CA ARG A 16 -21.27 -20.79 -10.09
C ARG A 16 -20.98 -20.01 -11.38
N GLY A 17 -20.33 -20.63 -12.34
CA GLY A 17 -20.29 -20.19 -13.72
C GLY A 17 -21.59 -20.61 -14.45
N LYS A 18 -21.80 -20.15 -15.68
CA LYS A 18 -23.00 -20.40 -16.49
C LYS A 18 -23.34 -21.89 -16.75
N ASP A 19 -22.40 -22.78 -16.50
CA ASP A 19 -22.57 -24.22 -16.52
C ASP A 19 -22.11 -24.77 -15.17
N ASP A 20 -23.03 -25.41 -14.42
CA ASP A 20 -22.74 -26.12 -13.17
C ASP A 20 -21.77 -27.30 -13.44
N MET A 21 -20.50 -27.03 -13.61
CA MET A 21 -19.48 -28.06 -13.79
C MET A 21 -19.09 -28.59 -12.42
N ILE A 22 -19.50 -29.81 -12.10
CA ILE A 22 -19.00 -30.51 -10.92
C ILE A 22 -17.70 -31.20 -11.33
N ILE A 23 -16.62 -30.85 -10.66
CA ILE A 23 -15.31 -31.47 -10.85
C ILE A 23 -15.02 -32.32 -9.63
N ASP A 24 -14.98 -33.62 -9.82
CA ASP A 24 -14.56 -34.56 -8.79
C ASP A 24 -13.01 -34.56 -8.72
N ILE A 25 -12.48 -34.16 -7.58
CA ILE A 25 -11.05 -34.16 -7.34
C ILE A 25 -10.73 -35.22 -6.30
N LYS A 26 -9.81 -36.11 -6.63
CA LYS A 26 -9.31 -37.11 -5.67
C LYS A 26 -8.58 -36.38 -4.53
N VAL A 27 -9.12 -36.46 -3.33
CA VAL A 27 -8.55 -35.79 -2.15
C VAL A 27 -7.20 -36.43 -1.78
N PRO A 28 -6.16 -35.61 -1.51
CA PRO A 28 -4.89 -36.15 -1.03
C PRO A 28 -5.06 -36.81 0.34
N ASP A 29 -4.35 -37.91 0.59
CA ASP A 29 -4.34 -38.53 1.90
C ASP A 29 -3.84 -37.54 2.97
N VAL A 30 -4.67 -37.27 3.97
CA VAL A 30 -4.40 -36.36 5.08
C VAL A 30 -4.34 -37.07 6.43
N THR A 31 -4.25 -38.38 6.41
CA THR A 31 -4.18 -39.21 7.63
C THR A 31 -3.00 -38.80 8.50
N GLY A 32 -3.24 -38.59 9.79
CA GLY A 32 -2.19 -38.20 10.76
C GLY A 32 -1.77 -36.75 10.74
N LEU A 33 -2.35 -35.89 9.89
CA LEU A 33 -2.07 -34.47 9.84
C LEU A 33 -2.96 -33.67 10.79
N ASN A 34 -2.40 -32.62 11.40
CA ASN A 34 -3.21 -31.65 12.14
C ASN A 34 -3.99 -30.73 11.16
N LYS A 35 -4.97 -29.96 11.68
CA LYS A 35 -5.86 -29.10 10.88
C LYS A 35 -5.11 -28.12 9.98
N SER A 36 -4.01 -27.53 10.45
CA SER A 36 -3.21 -26.57 9.65
C SER A 36 -2.49 -27.28 8.50
N GLN A 37 -1.87 -28.43 8.79
CA GLN A 37 -1.18 -29.24 7.80
C GLN A 37 -2.13 -29.79 6.73
N MET A 38 -3.33 -30.24 7.15
CA MET A 38 -4.40 -30.69 6.22
C MET A 38 -4.78 -29.56 5.28
N HIS A 39 -5.00 -28.36 5.81
CA HIS A 39 -5.39 -27.19 5.04
C HIS A 39 -4.28 -26.75 4.06
N ASP A 40 -3.03 -26.76 4.46
CA ASP A 40 -1.89 -26.45 3.59
C ASP A 40 -1.72 -27.48 2.47
N LYS A 41 -1.81 -28.77 2.80
CA LYS A 41 -1.71 -29.87 1.83
C LYS A 41 -2.85 -29.79 0.80
N PHE A 42 -4.07 -29.50 1.28
CA PHE A 42 -5.21 -29.31 0.44
C PHE A 42 -5.07 -28.10 -0.52
N LYS A 43 -4.65 -26.95 -0.01
CA LYS A 43 -4.38 -25.76 -0.84
C LYS A 43 -3.32 -26.02 -1.91
N SER A 44 -2.21 -26.69 -1.53
CA SER A 44 -1.16 -27.05 -2.48
C SER A 44 -1.69 -27.94 -3.59
N TYR A 45 -2.43 -28.98 -3.23
CA TYR A 45 -3.02 -29.92 -4.19
C TYR A 45 -3.99 -29.23 -5.14
N LEU A 46 -4.90 -28.40 -4.60
CA LEU A 46 -5.87 -27.66 -5.42
C LEU A 46 -5.16 -26.67 -6.36
N TYR A 47 -4.11 -26.01 -5.88
CA TYR A 47 -3.33 -25.10 -6.72
C TYR A 47 -2.65 -25.84 -7.88
N ASP A 48 -1.99 -26.97 -7.61
CA ASP A 48 -1.33 -27.78 -8.64
C ASP A 48 -2.34 -28.26 -9.69
N TYR A 49 -3.50 -28.77 -9.25
CA TYR A 49 -4.60 -29.19 -10.13
C TYR A 49 -5.11 -28.06 -11.02
N LEU A 50 -5.40 -26.89 -10.43
CA LEU A 50 -5.91 -25.74 -11.18
C LEU A 50 -4.86 -25.17 -12.13
N SER A 51 -3.59 -25.14 -11.72
CA SER A 51 -2.48 -24.68 -12.58
C SER A 51 -2.32 -25.58 -13.81
N GLU A 52 -2.39 -26.91 -13.61
CA GLU A 52 -2.34 -27.88 -14.72
C GLU A 52 -3.54 -27.71 -15.68
N LYS A 53 -4.74 -27.58 -15.15
CA LYS A 53 -5.98 -27.45 -15.96
C LYS A 53 -6.09 -26.12 -16.70
N THR A 54 -5.57 -25.04 -16.13
CA THR A 54 -5.69 -23.69 -16.72
C THR A 54 -4.46 -23.26 -17.49
N GLY A 55 -3.33 -23.96 -17.33
CA GLY A 55 -2.02 -23.55 -17.85
C GLY A 55 -1.49 -22.27 -17.20
N LYS A 56 -2.03 -21.86 -16.03
CA LYS A 56 -1.69 -20.60 -15.34
C LYS A 56 -1.04 -20.87 -14.01
N THR A 57 0.04 -20.13 -13.73
CA THR A 57 0.66 -20.04 -12.41
C THR A 57 0.46 -18.65 -11.84
N LEU A 58 0.44 -18.53 -10.51
CA LEU A 58 0.31 -17.24 -9.83
C LEU A 58 1.69 -16.85 -9.27
N PRO A 59 2.06 -15.54 -9.31
CA PRO A 59 3.37 -15.08 -8.84
C PRO A 59 3.70 -15.53 -7.41
N TRP A 60 2.72 -15.50 -6.53
CA TRP A 60 2.84 -15.93 -5.13
C TRP A 60 2.34 -17.37 -4.88
N GLY A 61 2.12 -18.15 -5.93
CA GLY A 61 1.53 -19.48 -5.81
C GLY A 61 0.21 -19.43 -5.02
N TYR A 62 0.05 -20.36 -4.06
CA TYR A 62 -1.14 -20.37 -3.19
C TYR A 62 -0.97 -19.61 -1.87
N LEU A 63 0.09 -18.83 -1.71
CA LEU A 63 0.30 -18.00 -0.53
C LEU A 63 -0.82 -16.97 -0.41
N THR A 64 -1.63 -17.06 0.64
CA THR A 64 -2.76 -16.14 0.91
C THR A 64 -2.46 -15.10 1.98
N GLY A 65 -1.25 -15.09 2.50
CA GLY A 65 -0.80 -14.14 3.53
C GLY A 65 -0.72 -12.71 3.03
N VAL A 66 -1.04 -11.76 3.91
CA VAL A 66 -1.00 -10.30 3.60
C VAL A 66 0.45 -9.80 3.60
N ARG A 67 1.37 -10.49 4.27
CA ARG A 67 2.76 -10.06 4.53
C ARG A 67 3.75 -11.18 4.21
N PRO A 68 4.07 -11.40 2.95
CA PRO A 68 5.09 -12.39 2.59
C PRO A 68 6.46 -12.08 3.21
N SER A 69 6.88 -10.81 3.27
CA SER A 69 8.15 -10.41 3.89
C SER A 69 8.28 -10.85 5.35
N LYS A 70 7.17 -10.91 6.13
CA LYS A 70 7.21 -11.38 7.51
C LYS A 70 7.68 -12.85 7.64
N ILE A 71 7.35 -13.70 6.67
CA ILE A 71 7.83 -15.09 6.64
C ILE A 71 9.36 -15.11 6.51
N ALA A 72 9.88 -14.35 5.53
CA ALA A 72 11.32 -14.23 5.32
C ALA A 72 12.01 -13.58 6.52
N TYR A 73 11.40 -12.55 7.12
CA TYR A 73 11.91 -11.84 8.30
C TYR A 73 12.11 -12.79 9.48
N VAL A 74 11.07 -13.56 9.84
CA VAL A 74 11.14 -14.54 10.95
C VAL A 74 12.21 -15.61 10.68
N MET A 75 12.26 -16.13 9.45
CA MET A 75 13.29 -17.13 9.10
C MET A 75 14.72 -16.55 9.18
N LEU A 76 14.92 -15.27 8.82
CA LEU A 76 16.20 -14.59 9.02
C LEU A 76 16.54 -14.40 10.51
N GLU A 77 15.56 -14.03 11.35
CA GLU A 77 15.74 -13.94 12.81
C GLU A 77 16.12 -15.30 13.42
N ASP A 78 15.58 -16.41 12.89
CA ASP A 78 15.90 -17.78 13.28
C ASP A 78 17.25 -18.26 12.75
N GLY A 79 17.97 -17.43 11.97
CA GLY A 79 19.30 -17.74 11.43
C GLY A 79 19.31 -18.59 10.18
N GLU A 80 18.18 -18.75 9.49
CA GLU A 80 18.09 -19.52 8.25
C GLU A 80 18.84 -18.84 7.09
N SER A 81 19.43 -19.65 6.21
CA SER A 81 20.13 -19.14 5.05
C SER A 81 19.16 -18.58 3.99
N GLU A 82 19.64 -17.63 3.17
CA GLU A 82 18.86 -17.06 2.06
C GLU A 82 18.35 -18.14 1.10
N ASP A 83 19.16 -19.15 0.81
CA ASP A 83 18.78 -20.27 -0.04
C ASP A 83 17.66 -21.12 0.59
N THR A 84 17.70 -21.34 1.90
CA THR A 84 16.63 -22.04 2.64
C THR A 84 15.33 -21.25 2.54
N ILE A 85 15.39 -19.94 2.72
CA ILE A 85 14.21 -19.04 2.64
C ILE A 85 13.61 -19.07 1.24
N LYS A 86 14.42 -18.92 0.20
CA LYS A 86 13.96 -19.02 -1.20
C LYS A 86 13.31 -20.36 -1.50
N LYS A 87 13.97 -21.47 -1.10
CA LYS A 87 13.42 -22.82 -1.24
C LYS A 87 12.10 -23.00 -0.51
N HIS A 88 11.94 -22.37 0.66
CA HIS A 88 10.66 -22.39 1.39
C HIS A 88 9.54 -21.75 0.61
N PHE A 89 9.76 -20.55 0.05
CA PHE A 89 8.75 -19.87 -0.78
C PHE A 89 8.41 -20.67 -2.04
N MET A 90 9.40 -21.13 -2.77
CA MET A 90 9.21 -21.87 -4.01
C MET A 90 8.63 -23.28 -3.78
N GLY A 91 9.12 -23.99 -2.80
CA GLY A 91 8.70 -25.36 -2.50
C GLY A 91 7.35 -25.43 -1.80
N LYS A 92 7.22 -24.76 -0.64
CA LYS A 92 6.00 -24.81 0.17
C LYS A 92 4.86 -23.99 -0.44
N HIS A 93 5.12 -22.76 -0.86
CA HIS A 93 4.08 -21.83 -1.32
C HIS A 93 3.89 -21.80 -2.83
N LYS A 94 4.77 -22.46 -3.60
CA LYS A 94 4.77 -22.42 -5.07
C LYS A 94 4.92 -21.00 -5.64
N ALA A 95 5.55 -20.11 -4.89
CA ALA A 95 5.85 -18.76 -5.36
C ALA A 95 6.94 -18.80 -6.44
N SER A 96 6.96 -17.81 -7.33
CA SER A 96 8.06 -17.66 -8.29
C SER A 96 9.36 -17.28 -7.58
N GLU A 97 10.51 -17.56 -8.22
CA GLU A 97 11.82 -17.18 -7.71
C GLU A 97 11.93 -15.66 -7.53
N GLU A 98 11.44 -14.86 -8.47
CA GLU A 98 11.40 -13.40 -8.41
C GLU A 98 10.67 -12.90 -7.14
N LYS A 99 9.54 -13.55 -6.79
CA LYS A 99 8.77 -13.16 -5.59
C LYS A 99 9.39 -13.64 -4.29
N ALA A 100 10.06 -14.78 -4.31
CA ALA A 100 10.87 -15.23 -3.18
C ALA A 100 12.04 -14.27 -2.91
N GLU A 101 12.72 -13.81 -3.96
CA GLU A 101 13.78 -12.81 -3.87
C GLU A 101 13.27 -11.45 -3.39
N LEU A 102 12.12 -10.99 -3.88
CA LEU A 102 11.49 -9.75 -3.43
C LEU A 102 11.17 -9.80 -1.94
N ALA A 103 10.55 -10.89 -1.47
CA ALA A 103 10.24 -11.07 -0.05
C ALA A 103 11.50 -11.03 0.82
N LEU A 104 12.59 -11.69 0.37
CA LEU A 104 13.87 -11.71 1.07
C LEU A 104 14.53 -10.32 1.09
N LYS A 105 14.57 -9.60 -0.05
CA LYS A 105 15.14 -8.25 -0.13
C LYS A 105 14.41 -7.28 0.81
N VAL A 106 13.08 -7.32 0.79
CA VAL A 106 12.26 -6.48 1.67
C VAL A 106 12.52 -6.83 3.13
N ALA A 107 12.50 -8.11 3.51
CA ALA A 107 12.76 -8.53 4.89
C ALA A 107 14.13 -8.08 5.42
N LYS A 108 15.18 -8.17 4.60
CA LYS A 108 16.52 -7.68 4.97
C LYS A 108 16.53 -6.17 5.19
N LYS A 109 15.87 -5.41 4.30
CA LYS A 109 15.80 -3.96 4.42
C LYS A 109 14.96 -3.54 5.64
N GLU A 110 13.84 -4.23 5.89
CA GLU A 110 13.04 -4.05 7.11
C GLU A 110 13.88 -4.27 8.37
N MET A 111 14.65 -5.37 8.43
CA MET A 111 15.56 -5.67 9.53
C MET A 111 16.60 -4.57 9.75
N ASP A 112 17.25 -4.13 8.68
CA ASP A 112 18.28 -3.11 8.74
C ASP A 112 17.73 -1.78 9.30
N ILE A 113 16.55 -1.34 8.83
CA ILE A 113 15.90 -0.12 9.31
C ILE A 113 15.47 -0.27 10.77
N LEU A 114 14.81 -1.38 11.13
CA LEU A 114 14.31 -1.63 12.48
C LEU A 114 15.44 -1.77 13.51
N ASN A 115 16.61 -2.29 13.12
CA ASN A 115 17.79 -2.37 13.98
C ASN A 115 18.40 -0.99 14.32
N ARG A 116 18.07 0.04 13.54
CA ARG A 116 18.54 1.43 13.79
C ARG A 116 17.63 2.20 14.75
N ILE A 117 16.45 1.66 15.07
CA ILE A 117 15.45 2.28 15.93
C ILE A 117 15.03 1.30 17.04
N ASP A 118 14.70 1.81 18.21
CA ASP A 118 14.16 0.99 19.30
C ASP A 118 12.64 0.82 19.17
N TYR A 119 12.21 0.18 18.07
CA TYR A 119 10.78 0.02 17.75
C TYR A 119 9.99 -0.80 18.79
N LYS A 120 10.67 -1.57 19.65
CA LYS A 120 10.00 -2.40 20.68
C LYS A 120 9.48 -1.56 21.84
N ASN A 121 10.16 -0.46 22.18
CA ASN A 121 9.81 0.40 23.30
C ASN A 121 9.18 1.73 22.88
N GLY A 122 9.30 2.10 21.60
CA GLY A 122 8.67 3.28 21.01
C GLY A 122 7.23 3.05 20.55
N TYR A 123 6.63 4.11 20.00
CA TYR A 123 5.33 4.04 19.33
C TYR A 123 5.30 5.00 18.13
N SER A 124 4.37 4.74 17.22
CA SER A 124 4.09 5.58 16.06
C SER A 124 2.72 6.23 16.21
N LEU A 125 2.60 7.51 15.87
CA LEU A 125 1.35 8.26 15.96
C LEU A 125 0.78 8.50 14.57
N TYR A 126 -0.46 8.06 14.36
CA TYR A 126 -1.22 8.34 13.14
C TYR A 126 -2.28 9.42 13.41
N ILE A 127 -2.24 10.48 12.62
CA ILE A 127 -3.21 11.57 12.65
C ILE A 127 -4.08 11.46 11.40
N GLY A 128 -5.32 11.03 11.58
CA GLY A 128 -6.26 10.80 10.48
C GLY A 128 -7.02 12.07 10.09
N ILE A 129 -6.95 12.50 8.83
CA ILE A 129 -7.79 13.58 8.29
C ILE A 129 -8.75 12.98 7.26
N PRO A 130 -10.04 12.78 7.61
CA PRO A 130 -10.95 11.99 6.79
C PRO A 130 -11.53 12.75 5.59
N PHE A 131 -11.11 13.98 5.34
CA PHE A 131 -11.66 14.81 4.27
C PHE A 131 -10.88 14.65 2.97
N CYS A 132 -11.60 14.63 1.84
CA CYS A 132 -11.04 14.64 0.48
C CYS A 132 -11.70 15.73 -0.37
N PRO A 133 -11.02 16.32 -1.35
CA PRO A 133 -11.65 17.24 -2.31
C PRO A 133 -12.81 16.58 -3.08
N SER A 134 -12.63 15.32 -3.47
CA SER A 134 -13.65 14.43 -4.05
C SER A 134 -13.30 12.98 -3.76
N ILE A 135 -14.28 12.07 -3.83
CA ILE A 135 -14.06 10.64 -3.62
C ILE A 135 -13.69 9.98 -4.95
N CYS A 136 -12.53 9.31 -4.99
CA CYS A 136 -12.06 8.61 -6.17
C CYS A 136 -12.83 7.30 -6.40
N LEU A 137 -13.00 6.91 -7.67
CA LEU A 137 -13.75 5.73 -8.09
C LEU A 137 -13.30 4.41 -7.42
N TYR A 138 -11.99 4.24 -7.23
CA TYR A 138 -11.38 3.05 -6.66
C TYR A 138 -11.29 3.07 -5.13
N CYS A 139 -11.49 4.23 -4.49
CA CYS A 139 -11.25 4.42 -3.07
C CYS A 139 -12.27 3.66 -2.21
N SER A 140 -11.77 2.99 -1.19
CA SER A 140 -12.58 2.28 -0.19
C SER A 140 -12.32 2.75 1.24
N PHE A 141 -11.48 3.79 1.39
CA PHE A 141 -11.25 4.39 2.70
C PHE A 141 -12.46 5.18 3.18
N SER A 142 -12.62 5.27 4.50
CA SER A 142 -13.62 6.14 5.13
C SER A 142 -13.22 7.59 4.91
N SER A 143 -13.71 8.18 3.81
CA SER A 143 -13.42 9.56 3.45
C SER A 143 -14.70 10.31 3.10
N TYR A 144 -14.69 11.60 3.42
CA TYR A 144 -15.83 12.48 3.26
C TYR A 144 -15.48 13.61 2.29
N ALA A 145 -16.36 13.88 1.33
CA ALA A 145 -16.17 14.98 0.39
C ALA A 145 -16.23 16.33 1.15
N LEU A 146 -15.13 17.10 1.12
CA LEU A 146 -14.99 18.34 1.87
C LEU A 146 -16.14 19.32 1.63
N GLY A 147 -16.66 19.41 0.39
CA GLY A 147 -17.77 20.30 0.05
C GLY A 147 -19.05 20.07 0.86
N ALA A 148 -19.29 18.81 1.33
CA ALA A 148 -20.45 18.47 2.15
C ALA A 148 -20.18 18.58 3.65
N TYR A 149 -18.92 18.61 4.06
CA TYR A 149 -18.51 18.55 5.48
C TYR A 149 -17.66 19.73 5.93
N LYS A 150 -17.58 20.79 5.13
CA LYS A 150 -16.73 21.95 5.39
C LYS A 150 -16.98 22.58 6.77
N ASP A 151 -18.23 22.68 7.17
CA ASP A 151 -18.63 23.30 8.44
C ASP A 151 -18.30 22.45 9.68
N TYR A 152 -17.94 21.16 9.47
CA TYR A 152 -17.57 20.24 10.53
C TYR A 152 -16.06 20.14 10.75
N VAL A 153 -15.23 20.73 9.89
CA VAL A 153 -13.77 20.57 9.94
C VAL A 153 -13.20 21.07 11.27
N ASP A 154 -13.60 22.26 11.72
CA ASP A 154 -13.05 22.83 12.96
C ASP A 154 -13.50 22.05 14.20
N SER A 155 -14.75 21.61 14.26
CA SER A 155 -15.22 20.75 15.37
C SER A 155 -14.55 19.36 15.35
N TYR A 156 -14.22 18.84 14.18
CA TYR A 156 -13.41 17.63 14.03
C TYR A 156 -12.00 17.84 14.59
N LEU A 157 -11.34 18.96 14.26
CA LEU A 157 -10.02 19.28 14.79
C LEU A 157 -10.03 19.46 16.31
N ASP A 158 -11.07 20.07 16.87
CA ASP A 158 -11.25 20.19 18.32
C ASP A 158 -11.35 18.82 19.00
N ALA A 159 -12.07 17.88 18.40
CA ALA A 159 -12.17 16.50 18.88
C ALA A 159 -10.83 15.76 18.76
N LEU A 160 -10.15 15.90 17.62
CA LEU A 160 -8.85 15.29 17.37
C LEU A 160 -7.77 15.78 18.37
N ILE A 161 -7.76 17.06 18.69
CA ILE A 161 -6.85 17.63 19.70
C ILE A 161 -7.12 17.01 21.08
N LYS A 162 -8.37 16.81 21.48
CA LYS A 162 -8.70 16.10 22.72
C LYS A 162 -8.24 14.64 22.73
N GLU A 163 -8.34 13.94 21.60
CA GLU A 163 -7.76 12.59 21.45
C GLU A 163 -6.25 12.62 21.60
N MET A 164 -5.57 13.59 21.00
CA MET A 164 -4.12 13.77 21.13
C MET A 164 -3.71 14.03 22.58
N GLU A 165 -4.46 14.83 23.34
CA GLU A 165 -4.24 15.07 24.78
C GLU A 165 -4.33 13.74 25.56
N PHE A 166 -5.37 12.96 25.33
CA PHE A 166 -5.53 11.64 25.95
C PHE A 166 -4.39 10.69 25.62
N VAL A 167 -3.97 10.64 24.32
CA VAL A 167 -2.89 9.78 23.88
C VAL A 167 -1.55 10.20 24.51
N SER A 168 -1.27 11.52 24.60
CA SER A 168 -0.04 12.02 25.19
C SER A 168 0.10 11.61 26.66
N GLU A 169 -0.96 11.69 27.45
CA GLU A 169 -0.97 11.20 28.84
C GLU A 169 -0.84 9.67 28.91
N SER A 170 -1.55 8.94 28.05
CA SER A 170 -1.54 7.48 28.03
C SER A 170 -0.17 6.89 27.61
N MET A 171 0.58 7.61 26.81
CA MET A 171 1.90 7.20 26.30
C MET A 171 3.08 7.87 27.03
N LYS A 172 2.80 8.50 28.16
CA LYS A 172 3.82 9.19 28.98
C LYS A 172 4.97 8.27 29.34
N GLY A 173 6.20 8.74 29.10
CA GLY A 173 7.42 7.97 29.35
C GLY A 173 7.81 6.99 28.23
N ARG A 174 7.02 6.86 27.18
CA ARG A 174 7.40 6.13 25.96
C ARG A 174 7.90 7.10 24.89
N ARG A 175 8.84 6.65 24.05
CA ARG A 175 9.38 7.47 22.96
C ARG A 175 8.43 7.43 21.76
N LEU A 176 8.14 8.61 21.20
CA LEU A 176 7.46 8.73 19.91
C LEU A 176 8.49 8.58 18.80
N ASP A 177 8.37 7.52 18.00
CA ASP A 177 9.31 7.23 16.91
C ASP A 177 8.94 7.91 15.60
N THR A 178 7.65 7.88 15.24
CA THR A 178 7.18 8.48 13.99
C THR A 178 5.84 9.17 14.14
N VAL A 179 5.63 10.22 13.35
CA VAL A 179 4.34 10.88 13.17
C VAL A 179 3.94 10.82 11.71
N TYR A 180 2.71 10.40 11.46
CA TYR A 180 2.17 10.27 10.12
C TYR A 180 0.78 10.89 10.01
N PHE A 181 0.64 11.91 9.17
CA PHE A 181 -0.64 12.50 8.80
C PHE A 181 -1.15 11.84 7.53
N GLY A 182 -2.29 11.19 7.61
CA GLY A 182 -2.88 10.48 6.47
C GLY A 182 -4.39 10.42 6.51
N GLY A 183 -4.97 9.46 5.83
CA GLY A 183 -6.41 9.19 5.80
C GLY A 183 -7.06 9.52 4.47
N GLY A 184 -7.86 10.58 4.41
CA GLY A 184 -8.41 11.13 3.18
C GLY A 184 -7.36 11.95 2.43
N THR A 185 -7.24 13.22 2.80
CA THR A 185 -6.22 14.12 2.24
C THR A 185 -5.92 15.22 3.26
N PRO A 186 -4.82 15.13 4.03
CA PRO A 186 -4.48 16.13 5.06
C PRO A 186 -4.42 17.57 4.57
N THR A 187 -3.99 17.79 3.33
CA THR A 187 -3.94 19.12 2.71
C THR A 187 -5.31 19.67 2.26
N THR A 188 -6.42 19.00 2.57
CA THR A 188 -7.75 19.62 2.52
C THR A 188 -7.94 20.65 3.61
N LEU A 189 -7.20 20.56 4.71
CA LEU A 189 -7.15 21.58 5.74
C LEU A 189 -6.54 22.87 5.16
N SER A 190 -7.00 24.01 5.64
CA SER A 190 -6.36 25.30 5.34
C SER A 190 -4.97 25.38 5.99
N ALA A 191 -4.13 26.32 5.52
CA ALA A 191 -2.84 26.57 6.13
C ALA A 191 -2.95 26.89 7.64
N ALA A 192 -3.94 27.70 8.03
CA ALA A 192 -4.19 28.04 9.43
C ALA A 192 -4.62 26.80 10.26
N GLN A 193 -5.44 25.90 9.71
CA GLN A 193 -5.85 24.67 10.36
C GLN A 193 -4.68 23.68 10.50
N LEU A 194 -3.83 23.56 9.48
CA LEU A 194 -2.60 22.75 9.54
C LEU A 194 -1.64 23.31 10.59
N ASP A 195 -1.40 24.62 10.59
CA ASP A 195 -0.52 25.30 11.56
C ASP A 195 -1.03 25.08 13.00
N ARG A 196 -2.33 25.27 13.23
CA ARG A 196 -2.98 24.99 14.52
C ARG A 196 -2.76 23.55 14.99
N LEU A 197 -3.09 22.57 14.11
CA LEU A 197 -3.04 21.15 14.47
C LEU A 197 -1.59 20.70 14.76
N ILE A 198 -0.61 21.14 13.96
CA ILE A 198 0.78 20.77 14.17
C ILE A 198 1.37 21.50 15.39
N THR A 199 0.92 22.74 15.67
CA THR A 199 1.32 23.46 16.89
C THR A 199 0.86 22.73 18.15
N GLU A 200 -0.40 22.26 18.18
CA GLU A 200 -0.94 21.45 19.28
C GLU A 200 -0.21 20.10 19.40
N LEU A 201 0.09 19.45 18.26
CA LEU A 201 0.88 18.23 18.25
C LEU A 201 2.25 18.44 18.93
N LYS A 202 2.97 19.50 18.57
CA LYS A 202 4.27 19.84 19.17
C LYS A 202 4.19 20.24 20.63
N ARG A 203 3.06 20.80 21.08
CA ARG A 203 2.80 21.08 22.50
C ARG A 203 2.69 19.80 23.32
N LEU A 204 2.09 18.75 22.75
CA LEU A 204 1.75 17.51 23.42
C LEU A 204 2.81 16.43 23.35
N PHE A 205 3.61 16.42 22.27
CA PHE A 205 4.57 15.36 21.98
C PHE A 205 5.95 15.92 21.62
N ASP A 206 7.00 15.19 21.98
CA ASP A 206 8.37 15.47 21.55
C ASP A 206 8.56 15.05 20.09
N ILE A 207 8.27 15.96 19.17
CA ILE A 207 8.40 15.73 17.74
C ILE A 207 9.83 15.86 17.26
N ASP A 208 10.64 16.69 17.90
CA ASP A 208 12.03 16.94 17.49
C ASP A 208 12.91 15.69 17.74
N GLY A 209 12.50 14.79 18.65
CA GLY A 209 13.11 13.48 18.89
C GLY A 209 12.64 12.36 17.97
N CYS A 210 11.66 12.61 17.09
CA CYS A 210 11.12 11.58 16.19
C CYS A 210 12.08 11.26 15.03
N HIS A 211 12.10 10.00 14.62
CA HIS A 211 12.84 9.58 13.42
C HIS A 211 12.19 10.05 12.12
N GLU A 212 10.86 10.23 12.12
CA GLU A 212 10.10 10.62 10.93
C GLU A 212 8.88 11.46 11.28
N PHE A 213 8.69 12.54 10.52
CA PHE A 213 7.44 13.29 10.46
C PHE A 213 6.99 13.39 9.01
N THR A 214 5.96 12.63 8.67
CA THR A 214 5.38 12.52 7.31
C THR A 214 3.99 13.14 7.25
N VAL A 215 3.70 13.86 6.17
CA VAL A 215 2.36 14.36 5.83
C VAL A 215 1.99 13.92 4.41
N GLU A 216 0.88 13.21 4.26
CA GLU A 216 0.29 12.97 2.94
C GLU A 216 -0.29 14.29 2.40
N ALA A 217 0.47 14.97 1.55
CA ALA A 217 -0.09 16.07 0.77
C ALA A 217 -1.09 15.53 -0.27
N GLY A 218 -0.91 14.30 -0.68
CA GLY A 218 -1.85 13.41 -1.34
C GLY A 218 -2.30 13.91 -2.72
N ARG A 219 -3.24 14.82 -2.74
CA ARG A 219 -3.88 15.28 -3.99
C ARG A 219 -3.36 16.64 -4.43
N PRO A 220 -2.85 16.77 -5.67
CA PRO A 220 -2.34 18.05 -6.21
C PRO A 220 -3.34 19.20 -6.14
N ASP A 221 -4.65 18.93 -6.32
CA ASP A 221 -5.71 19.93 -6.23
C ASP A 221 -5.98 20.46 -4.81
N SER A 222 -5.33 19.93 -3.80
CA SER A 222 -5.41 20.39 -2.40
C SER A 222 -4.13 21.06 -1.89
N ILE A 223 -3.04 21.03 -2.67
CA ILE A 223 -1.74 21.58 -2.29
C ILE A 223 -1.66 23.04 -2.74
N THR A 224 -1.25 23.92 -1.83
CA THR A 224 -0.99 25.33 -2.10
C THR A 224 0.32 25.76 -1.45
N LEU A 225 0.92 26.85 -1.92
CA LEU A 225 2.21 27.34 -1.45
C LEU A 225 2.20 27.60 0.07
N ASP A 226 1.17 28.28 0.58
CA ASP A 226 1.03 28.61 2.00
C ASP A 226 0.96 27.35 2.89
N LYS A 227 0.35 26.26 2.40
CA LYS A 227 0.34 24.97 3.12
C LYS A 227 1.71 24.31 3.13
N LEU A 228 2.42 24.32 2.01
CA LEU A 228 3.80 23.80 1.96
C LEU A 228 4.72 24.57 2.90
N GLN A 229 4.58 25.89 2.93
CA GLN A 229 5.33 26.75 3.84
C GLN A 229 5.02 26.45 5.31
N VAL A 230 3.76 26.18 5.67
CA VAL A 230 3.40 25.74 7.02
C VAL A 230 4.05 24.40 7.35
N LEU A 231 3.97 23.42 6.47
CA LEU A 231 4.60 22.12 6.69
C LEU A 231 6.13 22.26 6.87
N LYS A 232 6.76 23.10 6.05
CA LYS A 232 8.20 23.37 6.13
C LYS A 232 8.58 24.11 7.44
N LYS A 233 7.82 25.12 7.83
CA LYS A 233 7.95 25.85 9.11
C LYS A 233 7.95 24.89 10.31
N HIS A 234 7.16 23.83 10.23
CA HIS A 234 7.04 22.82 11.28
C HIS A 234 8.03 21.66 11.16
N ASN A 235 9.02 21.74 10.27
CA ASN A 235 10.03 20.70 10.04
C ASN A 235 9.43 19.33 9.62
N VAL A 236 8.34 19.34 8.83
CA VAL A 236 7.86 18.11 8.19
C VAL A 236 8.95 17.63 7.24
N GLY A 237 9.52 16.46 7.54
CA GLY A 237 10.68 15.92 6.82
C GLY A 237 10.32 15.21 5.53
N ARG A 238 9.09 14.64 5.44
CA ARG A 238 8.62 13.86 4.30
C ARG A 238 7.20 14.25 3.93
N ILE A 239 6.95 14.40 2.63
CA ILE A 239 5.59 14.58 2.10
C ILE A 239 5.32 13.54 1.01
N SER A 240 4.03 13.29 0.76
CA SER A 240 3.60 12.42 -0.34
C SER A 240 2.74 13.20 -1.32
N ILE A 241 3.13 13.23 -2.59
CA ILE A 241 2.36 13.82 -3.70
C ILE A 241 1.93 12.68 -4.61
N ASN A 242 0.63 12.36 -4.64
CA ASN A 242 0.14 11.10 -5.19
C ASN A 242 -0.56 11.29 -6.54
N PRO A 243 0.14 11.15 -7.69
CA PRO A 243 -0.49 11.25 -9.00
C PRO A 243 -1.48 10.12 -9.27
N GLN A 244 -1.18 8.91 -8.84
CA GLN A 244 -1.80 7.62 -9.15
C GLN A 244 -1.56 7.18 -10.60
N THR A 245 -1.61 8.09 -11.54
CA THR A 245 -1.26 7.96 -12.96
C THR A 245 -0.90 9.34 -13.53
N MET A 246 -0.14 9.36 -14.61
CA MET A 246 0.17 10.56 -15.38
C MET A 246 -0.61 10.62 -16.70
N ASN A 247 -1.73 9.89 -16.79
CA ASN A 247 -2.63 9.91 -17.94
C ASN A 247 -3.89 10.71 -17.62
N GLN A 248 -4.07 11.87 -18.26
CA GLN A 248 -5.21 12.77 -18.00
C GLN A 248 -6.56 12.06 -18.14
N LYS A 249 -6.73 11.28 -19.21
CA LYS A 249 -7.95 10.51 -19.46
C LYS A 249 -8.32 9.58 -18.31
N THR A 250 -7.32 8.94 -17.70
CA THR A 250 -7.52 8.07 -16.55
C THR A 250 -7.83 8.87 -15.30
N LEU A 251 -7.16 10.01 -15.05
CA LEU A 251 -7.45 10.90 -13.93
C LEU A 251 -8.92 11.34 -13.94
N ASP A 252 -9.42 11.75 -15.11
CA ASP A 252 -10.81 12.14 -15.30
C ASP A 252 -11.77 10.97 -15.02
N LEU A 253 -11.44 9.78 -15.52
CA LEU A 253 -12.24 8.57 -15.35
C LEU A 253 -12.36 8.13 -13.89
N ILE A 254 -11.25 8.20 -13.13
CA ILE A 254 -11.23 7.81 -11.71
C ILE A 254 -11.72 8.91 -10.76
N GLY A 255 -12.18 10.03 -11.28
CA GLY A 255 -12.79 11.14 -10.53
C GLY A 255 -11.77 12.04 -9.80
N ARG A 256 -10.53 12.09 -10.29
CA ARG A 256 -9.52 13.04 -9.85
C ARG A 256 -9.61 14.30 -10.71
N LYS A 257 -9.92 15.44 -10.09
CA LYS A 257 -10.24 16.70 -10.80
C LYS A 257 -9.00 17.56 -11.11
N HIS A 258 -7.80 17.07 -10.83
CA HIS A 258 -6.57 17.78 -11.17
C HIS A 258 -6.00 17.32 -12.51
N THR A 259 -5.13 18.13 -13.08
CA THR A 259 -4.44 17.82 -14.32
C THR A 259 -3.04 17.28 -14.08
N VAL A 260 -2.47 16.62 -15.09
CA VAL A 260 -1.06 16.18 -15.08
C VAL A 260 -0.12 17.40 -14.90
N GLU A 261 -0.44 18.53 -15.50
CA GLU A 261 0.32 19.76 -15.32
C GLU A 261 0.30 20.26 -13.87
N GLN A 262 -0.84 20.17 -13.20
CA GLN A 262 -0.93 20.51 -11.78
C GLN A 262 -0.05 19.59 -10.91
N ILE A 263 0.08 18.29 -11.25
CA ILE A 263 0.98 17.39 -10.53
C ILE A 263 2.43 17.89 -10.63
N LYS A 264 2.88 18.21 -11.85
CA LYS A 264 4.23 18.73 -12.09
C LYS A 264 4.47 20.05 -11.35
N ASN A 265 3.50 20.97 -11.42
CA ASN A 265 3.61 22.29 -10.79
C ASN A 265 3.71 22.19 -9.26
N VAL A 266 2.86 21.39 -8.61
CA VAL A 266 2.93 21.22 -7.15
C VAL A 266 4.18 20.47 -6.71
N TYR A 267 4.67 19.54 -7.52
CA TYR A 267 5.94 18.86 -7.27
C TYR A 267 7.11 19.86 -7.30
N ASN A 268 7.21 20.69 -8.33
CA ASN A 268 8.23 21.71 -8.44
C ASN A 268 8.13 22.75 -7.31
N MET A 269 6.92 23.20 -6.99
CA MET A 269 6.66 24.08 -5.85
C MET A 269 7.17 23.49 -4.53
N ALA A 270 6.94 22.19 -4.30
CA ALA A 270 7.46 21.52 -3.11
C ALA A 270 8.98 21.45 -3.11
N ARG A 271 9.62 21.24 -4.26
CA ARG A 271 11.09 21.29 -4.39
C ARG A 271 11.64 22.69 -4.11
N GLU A 272 11.02 23.74 -4.63
CA GLU A 272 11.38 25.14 -4.40
C GLU A 272 11.27 25.52 -2.92
N GLU A 273 10.28 24.99 -2.19
CA GLU A 273 10.14 25.12 -0.73
C GLU A 273 11.13 24.25 0.06
N GLY A 274 12.00 23.48 -0.62
CA GLY A 274 13.11 22.73 -0.03
C GLY A 274 12.69 21.38 0.55
N PHE A 275 11.64 20.74 0.06
CA PHE A 275 11.35 19.34 0.40
C PHE A 275 12.29 18.40 -0.35
N GLU A 276 13.10 17.64 0.40
CA GLU A 276 14.12 16.70 -0.09
C GLU A 276 13.72 15.23 0.10
N ASN A 277 12.51 14.96 0.59
CA ASN A 277 11.97 13.63 0.71
C ASN A 277 10.49 13.64 0.26
N ILE A 278 10.30 13.46 -1.04
CA ILE A 278 8.97 13.42 -1.66
C ILE A 278 8.70 11.99 -2.13
N ASN A 279 7.60 11.43 -1.63
CA ASN A 279 7.07 10.18 -2.11
C ASN A 279 6.02 10.42 -3.21
N MET A 280 5.96 9.54 -4.19
CA MET A 280 4.88 9.52 -5.17
C MET A 280 4.19 8.16 -5.14
N ASP A 281 2.84 8.15 -5.14
CA ASP A 281 2.07 6.91 -5.25
C ASP A 281 1.50 6.76 -6.65
N ILE A 282 1.61 5.54 -7.19
CA ILE A 282 0.96 5.14 -8.44
C ILE A 282 0.13 3.88 -8.23
N ILE A 283 -0.89 3.70 -9.08
CA ILE A 283 -1.76 2.52 -9.04
C ILE A 283 -1.67 1.80 -10.38
N LEU A 284 -1.27 0.54 -10.35
CA LEU A 284 -1.27 -0.36 -11.49
C LEU A 284 -2.62 -1.06 -11.63
N GLY A 285 -3.07 -1.25 -12.86
CA GLY A 285 -4.35 -1.89 -13.15
C GLY A 285 -5.54 -0.94 -13.03
N LEU A 286 -5.35 0.37 -13.14
CA LEU A 286 -6.43 1.34 -13.25
C LEU A 286 -7.31 1.05 -14.47
N VAL A 287 -8.57 1.40 -14.36
CA VAL A 287 -9.56 1.16 -15.41
C VAL A 287 -9.19 1.90 -16.68
N GLY A 288 -9.02 1.15 -17.77
CA GLY A 288 -8.68 1.71 -19.09
C GLY A 288 -7.19 1.92 -19.33
N GLU A 289 -6.32 1.48 -18.41
CA GLU A 289 -4.87 1.49 -18.60
C GLU A 289 -4.34 0.11 -18.99
N ASP A 290 -3.31 0.10 -19.83
CA ASP A 290 -2.51 -1.04 -20.24
C ASP A 290 -1.01 -0.69 -20.12
N VAL A 291 -0.15 -1.48 -20.72
CA VAL A 291 1.32 -1.34 -20.67
C VAL A 291 1.79 0.06 -21.09
N ASP A 292 1.20 0.65 -22.12
CA ASP A 292 1.63 1.94 -22.67
C ASP A 292 1.31 3.12 -21.74
N GLU A 293 0.13 3.13 -21.11
CA GLU A 293 -0.25 4.15 -20.11
C GLU A 293 0.63 4.07 -18.87
N VAL A 294 0.96 2.84 -18.43
CA VAL A 294 1.87 2.65 -17.29
C VAL A 294 3.29 3.08 -17.66
N ARG A 295 3.77 2.73 -18.86
CA ARG A 295 5.09 3.17 -19.35
C ARG A 295 5.20 4.68 -19.38
N HIS A 296 4.17 5.36 -19.87
CA HIS A 296 4.11 6.82 -19.85
C HIS A 296 4.17 7.37 -18.42
N THR A 297 3.37 6.83 -17.49
CA THR A 297 3.38 7.23 -16.09
C THR A 297 4.76 7.05 -15.46
N LEU A 298 5.41 5.91 -15.67
CA LEU A 298 6.75 5.63 -15.13
C LEU A 298 7.82 6.57 -15.70
N SER A 299 7.75 6.89 -17.00
CA SER A 299 8.64 7.86 -17.65
C SER A 299 8.52 9.26 -17.02
N GLU A 300 7.30 9.72 -16.76
CA GLU A 300 7.04 11.01 -16.12
C GLU A 300 7.53 11.03 -14.66
N ILE A 301 7.32 9.96 -13.91
CA ILE A 301 7.86 9.80 -12.54
C ILE A 301 9.39 9.83 -12.55
N GLN A 302 10.02 9.12 -13.49
CA GLN A 302 11.47 9.12 -13.62
C GLN A 302 12.03 10.51 -13.93
N ALA A 303 11.34 11.29 -14.77
CA ALA A 303 11.73 12.67 -15.08
C ALA A 303 11.61 13.60 -13.86
N MET A 304 10.61 13.41 -13.00
CA MET A 304 10.45 14.17 -11.75
C MET A 304 11.45 13.77 -10.66
N ASN A 305 11.98 12.54 -10.70
CA ASN A 305 13.04 12.06 -9.84
C ASN A 305 12.75 12.15 -8.32
N PRO A 306 11.66 11.55 -7.81
CA PRO A 306 11.33 11.53 -6.38
C PRO A 306 12.31 10.67 -5.58
N GLU A 307 12.29 10.77 -4.25
CA GLU A 307 13.11 9.95 -3.34
C GLU A 307 12.48 8.62 -3.01
N SER A 308 11.16 8.51 -3.12
CA SER A 308 10.44 7.26 -2.91
C SER A 308 9.23 7.12 -3.83
N LEU A 309 8.91 5.89 -4.17
CA LEU A 309 7.81 5.51 -5.03
C LEU A 309 7.01 4.39 -4.36
N THR A 310 5.71 4.61 -4.12
CA THR A 310 4.82 3.55 -3.66
C THR A 310 3.97 3.06 -4.83
N VAL A 311 4.07 1.78 -5.12
CA VAL A 311 3.36 1.13 -6.22
C VAL A 311 2.25 0.27 -5.66
N HIS A 312 1.02 0.65 -5.98
CA HIS A 312 -0.17 -0.09 -5.60
C HIS A 312 -0.69 -0.91 -6.76
N SER A 313 -1.00 -2.17 -6.53
CA SER A 313 -1.83 -2.97 -7.45
C SER A 313 -3.30 -2.78 -7.08
N LEU A 314 -4.13 -2.39 -8.02
CA LEU A 314 -5.54 -2.11 -7.78
C LEU A 314 -6.25 -3.29 -7.12
N ALA A 315 -6.83 -3.07 -5.96
CA ALA A 315 -7.67 -4.03 -5.26
C ALA A 315 -9.11 -3.53 -5.25
N ILE A 316 -10.01 -4.22 -5.95
CA ILE A 316 -11.42 -3.83 -6.03
C ILE A 316 -12.13 -4.30 -4.75
N LYS A 317 -12.42 -3.36 -3.85
CA LYS A 317 -13.09 -3.61 -2.57
C LYS A 317 -14.60 -3.36 -2.67
N ARG A 318 -15.38 -3.99 -1.78
CA ARG A 318 -16.85 -3.91 -1.79
C ARG A 318 -17.38 -2.48 -1.72
N ALA A 319 -16.76 -1.63 -0.92
CA ALA A 319 -17.18 -0.25 -0.69
C ALA A 319 -16.74 0.73 -1.80
N ALA A 320 -15.84 0.33 -2.70
CA ALA A 320 -15.40 1.20 -3.78
C ALA A 320 -16.52 1.42 -4.82
N ALA A 321 -16.67 2.65 -5.29
CA ALA A 321 -17.65 2.98 -6.32
C ALA A 321 -17.45 2.15 -7.60
N LEU A 322 -16.21 1.80 -7.92
CA LEU A 322 -15.86 0.90 -9.02
C LEU A 322 -16.53 -0.48 -8.91
N ASN A 323 -16.69 -1.00 -7.69
CA ASN A 323 -17.39 -2.26 -7.46
C ASN A 323 -18.93 -2.08 -7.46
N ILE A 324 -19.41 -0.98 -6.86
CA ILE A 324 -20.84 -0.68 -6.77
C ILE A 324 -21.41 -0.49 -8.19
N TRP A 325 -20.68 0.17 -9.07
CA TRP A 325 -21.09 0.46 -10.46
C TRP A 325 -20.36 -0.43 -11.47
N ARG A 326 -20.02 -1.66 -11.08
CA ARG A 326 -19.23 -2.60 -11.88
C ARG A 326 -19.76 -2.78 -13.31
N ASP A 327 -21.07 -2.79 -13.50
CA ASP A 327 -21.69 -2.98 -14.83
C ASP A 327 -21.38 -1.83 -15.78
N LYS A 328 -21.24 -0.60 -15.28
CA LYS A 328 -20.87 0.58 -16.07
C LYS A 328 -19.44 0.48 -16.61
N TYR A 329 -18.54 -0.21 -15.88
CA TYR A 329 -17.12 -0.30 -16.19
C TYR A 329 -16.69 -1.67 -16.73
N LYS A 330 -17.63 -2.62 -16.95
CA LYS A 330 -17.34 -3.99 -17.41
C LYS A 330 -16.56 -4.07 -18.73
N GLN A 331 -16.70 -3.07 -19.60
CA GLN A 331 -16.03 -3.04 -20.90
C GLN A 331 -14.60 -2.50 -20.83
N LEU A 332 -14.21 -1.91 -19.71
CA LEU A 332 -12.88 -1.34 -19.50
C LEU A 332 -11.97 -2.38 -18.85
N SER A 333 -10.83 -2.61 -19.45
CA SER A 333 -9.82 -3.53 -18.94
C SER A 333 -9.21 -2.99 -17.64
N THR A 334 -8.97 -3.88 -16.69
CA THR A 334 -8.09 -3.64 -15.54
C THR A 334 -6.96 -4.65 -15.64
N LYS A 335 -5.85 -4.27 -16.29
CA LYS A 335 -4.74 -5.17 -16.53
C LYS A 335 -3.58 -4.82 -15.62
N ASN A 336 -3.09 -5.83 -14.90
CA ASN A 336 -1.80 -5.78 -14.24
C ASN A 336 -1.07 -7.09 -14.58
N THR A 337 0.09 -6.99 -15.17
CA THR A 337 0.84 -8.12 -15.75
C THR A 337 2.26 -8.15 -15.21
N ASP A 338 2.95 -9.29 -15.38
CA ASP A 338 4.37 -9.42 -15.04
C ASP A 338 5.24 -8.38 -15.76
N GLU A 339 4.89 -8.03 -17.01
CA GLU A 339 5.59 -6.99 -17.77
C GLU A 339 5.50 -5.62 -17.09
N ILE A 340 4.29 -5.25 -16.65
CA ILE A 340 4.04 -3.98 -15.92
C ILE A 340 4.83 -3.95 -14.61
N ILE A 341 4.85 -5.05 -13.87
CA ILE A 341 5.61 -5.15 -12.61
C ILE A 341 7.11 -4.99 -12.88
N ARG A 342 7.66 -5.69 -13.89
CA ARG A 342 9.08 -5.57 -14.23
C ARG A 342 9.46 -4.15 -14.64
N MET A 343 8.67 -3.49 -15.49
CA MET A 343 8.90 -2.07 -15.84
C MET A 343 8.97 -1.19 -14.60
N THR A 344 8.11 -1.44 -13.62
CA THR A 344 8.07 -0.67 -12.37
C THR A 344 9.32 -0.91 -11.53
N GLU A 345 9.76 -2.17 -11.41
CA GLU A 345 11.00 -2.55 -10.71
C GLU A 345 12.23 -1.93 -11.38
N GLU A 346 12.30 -1.94 -12.72
CA GLU A 346 13.37 -1.30 -13.50
C GLU A 346 13.39 0.22 -13.29
N THR A 347 12.22 0.86 -13.30
CA THR A 347 12.12 2.30 -13.04
C THR A 347 12.61 2.66 -11.64
N ALA A 348 12.21 1.89 -10.62
CA ALA A 348 12.70 2.08 -9.26
C ALA A 348 14.23 1.93 -9.19
N LYS A 349 14.80 0.94 -9.87
CA LYS A 349 16.23 0.72 -9.96
C LYS A 349 16.98 1.86 -10.64
N ASN A 350 16.42 2.41 -11.74
CA ASN A 350 16.97 3.57 -12.46
C ASN A 350 16.92 4.85 -11.60
N LEU A 351 16.07 4.90 -10.59
CA LEU A 351 15.97 5.98 -9.60
C LEU A 351 16.81 5.72 -8.33
N ASP A 352 17.69 4.70 -8.33
CA ASP A 352 18.49 4.27 -7.17
C ASP A 352 17.65 3.88 -5.95
N MET A 353 16.44 3.37 -6.18
CA MET A 353 15.54 2.94 -5.13
C MET A 353 15.62 1.44 -4.89
N GLN A 354 15.45 1.03 -3.62
CA GLN A 354 15.34 -0.35 -3.20
C GLN A 354 13.95 -0.62 -2.61
N PRO A 355 13.38 -1.83 -2.79
CA PRO A 355 12.15 -2.19 -2.12
C PRO A 355 12.43 -2.31 -0.61
N TYR A 356 11.64 -1.59 0.21
CA TYR A 356 11.84 -1.59 1.66
C TYR A 356 10.60 -2.06 2.44
N TYR A 357 9.46 -2.14 1.77
CA TYR A 357 8.20 -2.48 2.38
C TYR A 357 7.27 -3.10 1.34
N MET A 358 6.48 -4.13 1.74
CA MET A 358 5.49 -4.73 0.87
C MET A 358 4.30 -5.30 1.64
N TYR A 359 3.15 -5.29 0.99
CA TYR A 359 1.97 -6.00 1.48
C TYR A 359 1.05 -6.45 0.35
N ARG A 360 0.20 -7.41 0.65
CA ARG A 360 -0.80 -7.93 -0.28
C ARG A 360 -2.20 -7.73 0.27
N GLN A 361 -3.17 -7.69 -0.62
CA GLN A 361 -4.59 -7.65 -0.28
C GLN A 361 -5.34 -8.74 -1.06
N LYS A 362 -6.56 -9.05 -0.63
CA LYS A 362 -7.44 -9.91 -1.42
C LYS A 362 -7.94 -9.16 -2.65
N ASN A 363 -8.16 -9.88 -3.75
CA ASN A 363 -8.72 -9.36 -5.01
C ASN A 363 -7.85 -8.28 -5.68
N MET A 364 -6.53 -8.40 -5.58
CA MET A 364 -5.60 -7.54 -6.32
C MET A 364 -5.53 -7.94 -7.79
N ALA A 365 -5.47 -6.96 -8.67
CA ALA A 365 -5.26 -7.16 -10.10
C ALA A 365 -3.98 -7.96 -10.35
N GLY A 366 -4.07 -9.06 -11.11
CA GLY A 366 -2.91 -9.94 -11.38
C GLY A 366 -2.41 -10.76 -10.18
N ASN A 367 -3.05 -10.68 -9.01
CA ASN A 367 -2.60 -11.33 -7.77
C ASN A 367 -1.19 -10.88 -7.32
N PHE A 368 -0.81 -9.65 -7.67
CA PHE A 368 0.45 -9.04 -7.29
C PHE A 368 0.40 -8.42 -5.89
N GLU A 369 1.42 -7.68 -5.54
CA GLU A 369 1.62 -6.99 -4.27
C GLU A 369 1.63 -5.48 -4.44
N ASN A 370 1.61 -4.76 -3.32
CA ASN A 370 1.98 -3.36 -3.19
C ASN A 370 3.41 -3.29 -2.68
N VAL A 371 4.24 -2.44 -3.26
CA VAL A 371 5.64 -2.29 -2.90
C VAL A 371 5.99 -0.82 -2.72
N GLY A 372 6.64 -0.49 -1.60
CA GLY A 372 7.31 0.79 -1.40
C GLY A 372 8.78 0.68 -1.77
N TYR A 373 9.22 1.55 -2.67
CA TYR A 373 10.62 1.71 -3.07
C TYR A 373 11.13 3.05 -2.55
N ALA A 374 12.37 3.09 -2.07
CA ALA A 374 13.00 4.32 -1.61
C ALA A 374 14.51 4.29 -1.83
N ARG A 375 15.09 5.49 -1.94
CA ARG A 375 16.53 5.68 -1.80
C ARG A 375 16.95 5.44 -0.36
N GLU A 376 18.21 5.13 -0.14
CA GLU A 376 18.77 4.93 1.18
C GLU A 376 18.51 6.14 2.08
N GLY A 377 17.94 5.92 3.28
CA GLY A 377 17.61 6.96 4.25
C GLY A 377 16.37 7.80 3.89
N LYS A 378 15.59 7.42 2.86
CA LYS A 378 14.35 8.10 2.45
C LYS A 378 13.11 7.22 2.60
N GLU A 379 13.27 6.07 3.23
CA GLU A 379 12.20 5.12 3.53
C GLU A 379 11.17 5.73 4.49
N CYS A 380 9.91 5.30 4.38
CA CYS A 380 8.88 5.64 5.36
C CYS A 380 8.89 4.64 6.51
N ILE A 381 9.42 5.06 7.66
CA ILE A 381 9.53 4.22 8.86
C ILE A 381 8.15 3.87 9.41
N TYR A 382 7.20 4.81 9.33
CA TYR A 382 5.82 4.58 9.75
C TYR A 382 5.20 3.37 9.06
N ASN A 383 5.43 3.17 7.76
CA ASN A 383 4.92 2.00 7.02
C ASN A 383 5.45 0.67 7.58
N LEU A 384 6.68 0.65 8.10
CA LEU A 384 7.25 -0.54 8.75
C LEU A 384 6.60 -0.80 10.10
N SER A 385 6.28 0.25 10.86
CA SER A 385 5.60 0.11 12.15
C SER A 385 4.25 -0.59 12.03
N LEU A 386 3.48 -0.30 10.97
CA LEU A 386 2.21 -0.97 10.66
C LEU A 386 2.37 -2.47 10.37
N ILE A 387 3.52 -2.89 9.84
CA ILE A 387 3.78 -4.27 9.47
C ILE A 387 4.19 -5.10 10.69
N HIS A 388 4.91 -4.52 11.65
CA HIS A 388 5.49 -5.26 12.78
C HIS A 388 4.66 -5.21 14.07
N ILE A 389 3.80 -4.22 14.25
CA ILE A 389 3.01 -4.00 15.48
C ILE A 389 1.71 -4.84 15.52
N SER A 390 1.27 -5.46 14.44
CA SER A 390 -0.01 -6.19 14.38
C SER A 390 0.13 -7.70 14.34
#